data_adbcf44ff94f415995415ea93c43501c
#
_entry.id   adbcf44ff94f415995415ea93c43501c
#
_cell.length_a   1.000
_cell.length_b   1.000
_cell.length_c   1.000
_cell.angle_alpha   90.00
_cell.angle_beta   90.00
_cell.angle_gamma   90.00
#
_symmetry.space_group_name_H-M   'P 1'
#
loop_
_entity.id
_entity.type
_entity.pdbx_description
1 polymer ?
#
loop_
_entity_poly.entity_id
_entity_poly.type
_entity_poly.pdbx_seq_one_letter_code
_entity_poly.pdbx_strand_id
1 'polypeptide(L)'
;MTISYNDVINYLTNLTPDSNLAKIRHERSVATENTQAVFEAIFSTPSTLLTNDVKYYFAHEVAKITGSPRLAEFYLQLIDSIPDEPLTQPLSTAKEYLQILTQSPKDTHYQLIAALTEQGWQESDIILLAQLITYVTYQARLIEGILLLTDNSSLTSNSSKVVAGKWNHQLLTRKGNSSPTSFTQDNLGWEAWISARDAKTLSVEEAQVMKKFGQLNSEYFLLLAHQSKILELRTLVDRGVFYTSEGLPRWEREFAAAVTSKVNGCIYCASVHARKASQYAKERRTDVDKLLATATGSILAEGFDDRLLAITDLVASLSATPIQATAPQIKTLQALGLSELELLDLVQSTAFFSWANRLMLSLGEPFEIVEGKE
;
A
#
# COMPACT_ATOMS: atom_id res chain seq x y z
N MET A 1 -16.79 -10.00 -22.23
CA MET A 1 -16.62 -8.67 -22.87
C MET A 1 -15.58 -7.90 -22.07
N THR A 2 -14.43 -7.57 -22.65
CA THR A 2 -13.44 -6.73 -21.98
C THR A 2 -13.93 -5.29 -22.06
N ILE A 3 -14.52 -4.78 -20.99
CA ILE A 3 -14.89 -3.36 -20.89
C ILE A 3 -13.59 -2.60 -20.67
N SER A 4 -13.17 -1.81 -21.68
CA SER A 4 -12.01 -0.92 -21.54
C SER A 4 -12.44 0.32 -20.77
N TYR A 5 -12.03 0.43 -19.51
CA TYR A 5 -12.18 1.66 -18.72
C TYR A 5 -10.93 2.52 -18.94
N ASN A 6 -11.10 3.76 -19.37
CA ASN A 6 -9.96 4.69 -19.51
C ASN A 6 -9.33 5.04 -18.16
N ASP A 7 -10.10 5.05 -17.08
CA ASP A 7 -9.67 5.24 -15.69
C ASP A 7 -10.74 4.66 -14.75
N VAL A 8 -10.43 3.51 -14.15
CA VAL A 8 -11.34 2.80 -13.22
C VAL A 8 -11.63 3.64 -11.98
N ILE A 9 -10.67 4.44 -11.52
CA ILE A 9 -10.87 5.31 -10.34
C ILE A 9 -11.90 6.40 -10.66
N ASN A 10 -11.76 7.12 -11.78
CA ASN A 10 -12.73 8.14 -12.20
C ASN A 10 -14.12 7.53 -12.40
N TYR A 11 -14.19 6.35 -13.02
CA TYR A 11 -15.46 5.65 -13.22
C TYR A 11 -16.17 5.35 -11.89
N LEU A 12 -15.46 4.75 -10.93
CA LEU A 12 -16.04 4.34 -9.64
C LEU A 12 -16.34 5.52 -8.70
N THR A 13 -15.69 6.64 -8.89
CA THR A 13 -15.93 7.88 -8.12
C THR A 13 -16.88 8.86 -8.81
N ASN A 14 -17.40 8.51 -9.99
CA ASN A 14 -18.26 9.36 -10.82
C ASN A 14 -17.63 10.72 -11.17
N LEU A 15 -16.29 10.77 -11.28
CA LEU A 15 -15.61 11.99 -11.72
C LEU A 15 -15.77 12.17 -13.23
N THR A 16 -16.42 13.27 -13.61
CA THR A 16 -16.49 13.67 -15.02
C THR A 16 -15.24 14.46 -15.40
N PRO A 17 -14.82 14.45 -16.68
CA PRO A 17 -13.63 15.18 -17.13
C PRO A 17 -13.63 16.67 -16.80
N ASP A 18 -14.81 17.27 -16.69
CA ASP A 18 -14.98 18.70 -16.40
C ASP A 18 -14.92 19.02 -14.90
N SER A 19 -15.03 18.02 -14.02
CA SER A 19 -14.97 18.23 -12.58
C SER A 19 -13.59 18.74 -12.15
N ASN A 20 -13.56 19.59 -11.12
CA ASN A 20 -12.32 20.17 -10.63
C ASN A 20 -11.34 19.07 -10.14
N LEU A 21 -11.84 18.11 -9.40
CA LEU A 21 -11.00 17.03 -8.87
C LEU A 21 -10.45 16.11 -9.99
N ALA A 22 -11.17 15.92 -11.12
CA ALA A 22 -10.61 15.21 -12.27
C ALA A 22 -9.44 15.96 -12.90
N LYS A 23 -9.54 17.30 -13.00
CA LYS A 23 -8.43 18.16 -13.48
C LYS A 23 -7.23 18.08 -12.54
N ILE A 24 -7.46 18.17 -11.23
CA ILE A 24 -6.41 18.02 -10.20
C ILE A 24 -5.74 16.64 -10.27
N ARG A 25 -6.51 15.57 -10.49
CA ARG A 25 -5.95 14.24 -10.74
C ARG A 25 -5.09 14.20 -12.01
N HIS A 26 -5.46 14.97 -13.03
CA HIS A 26 -4.65 15.10 -14.25
C HIS A 26 -3.33 15.84 -13.99
N GLU A 27 -3.27 16.79 -13.06
CA GLU A 27 -1.99 17.39 -12.61
C GLU A 27 -1.05 16.34 -11.97
N ARG A 28 -1.61 15.26 -11.44
CA ARG A 28 -0.89 14.08 -10.94
C ARG A 28 -0.89 12.92 -11.97
N SER A 29 -0.78 13.26 -13.28
CA SER A 29 -0.88 12.30 -14.40
C SER A 29 0.03 11.08 -14.23
N VAL A 30 1.27 11.26 -13.76
CA VAL A 30 2.20 10.14 -13.54
C VAL A 30 1.63 9.12 -12.55
N ALA A 31 1.03 9.56 -11.43
CA ALA A 31 0.38 8.66 -10.50
C ALA A 31 -0.92 8.09 -11.10
N THR A 32 -1.74 8.93 -11.70
CA THR A 32 -3.07 8.59 -12.23
C THR A 32 -2.99 7.56 -13.36
N GLU A 33 -2.19 7.84 -14.39
CA GLU A 33 -2.05 6.98 -15.58
C GLU A 33 -1.40 5.64 -15.22
N ASN A 34 -0.37 5.66 -14.36
CA ASN A 34 0.28 4.42 -13.95
C ASN A 34 -0.57 3.61 -12.97
N THR A 35 -1.49 4.21 -12.22
CA THR A 35 -2.50 3.48 -11.43
C THR A 35 -3.39 2.66 -12.36
N GLN A 36 -3.90 3.22 -13.45
CA GLN A 36 -4.67 2.49 -14.45
C GLN A 36 -3.83 1.40 -15.12
N ALA A 37 -2.59 1.73 -15.52
CA ALA A 37 -1.70 0.78 -16.17
C ALA A 37 -1.34 -0.42 -15.25
N VAL A 38 -1.25 -0.23 -13.93
CA VAL A 38 -1.07 -1.34 -12.97
C VAL A 38 -2.30 -2.25 -12.95
N PHE A 39 -3.52 -1.67 -12.94
CA PHE A 39 -4.75 -2.45 -13.06
C PHE A 39 -4.70 -3.36 -14.28
N GLU A 40 -4.43 -2.79 -15.45
CA GLU A 40 -4.34 -3.55 -16.70
C GLU A 40 -3.24 -4.63 -16.65
N ALA A 41 -2.06 -4.30 -16.12
CA ALA A 41 -0.95 -5.25 -16.03
C ALA A 41 -1.25 -6.43 -15.12
N ILE A 42 -1.84 -6.21 -13.93
CA ILE A 42 -2.20 -7.30 -13.00
C ILE A 42 -3.22 -8.24 -13.63
N PHE A 43 -4.29 -7.70 -14.21
CA PHE A 43 -5.38 -8.52 -14.74
C PHE A 43 -5.06 -9.15 -16.10
N SER A 44 -4.12 -8.61 -16.88
CA SER A 44 -3.65 -9.21 -18.13
C SER A 44 -2.49 -10.20 -17.97
N THR A 45 -1.78 -10.20 -16.84
CA THR A 45 -0.66 -11.13 -16.59
C THR A 45 -1.18 -12.57 -16.53
N PRO A 46 -0.71 -13.50 -17.36
CA PRO A 46 -1.17 -14.88 -17.36
C PRO A 46 -0.68 -15.64 -16.12
N SER A 47 -1.52 -16.51 -15.58
CA SER A 47 -1.19 -17.47 -14.54
C SER A 47 -2.16 -18.65 -14.61
N THR A 48 -1.69 -19.84 -14.30
CA THR A 48 -2.52 -21.05 -14.32
C THR A 48 -3.44 -21.16 -13.11
N LEU A 49 -2.99 -20.66 -11.95
CA LEU A 49 -3.78 -20.67 -10.71
C LEU A 49 -4.61 -19.40 -10.54
N LEU A 50 -4.10 -18.25 -11.01
CA LEU A 50 -4.79 -16.98 -11.01
C LEU A 50 -5.44 -16.70 -12.37
N THR A 51 -6.45 -17.48 -12.73
CA THR A 51 -7.29 -17.14 -13.90
C THR A 51 -7.95 -15.77 -13.70
N ASN A 52 -8.48 -15.15 -14.74
CA ASN A 52 -9.11 -13.84 -14.61
C ASN A 52 -10.28 -13.86 -13.62
N ASP A 53 -11.12 -14.90 -13.65
CA ASP A 53 -12.22 -15.04 -12.69
C ASP A 53 -11.72 -15.15 -11.26
N VAL A 54 -10.63 -15.91 -11.00
CA VAL A 54 -10.01 -16.02 -9.68
C VAL A 54 -9.42 -14.68 -9.24
N LYS A 55 -8.77 -13.94 -10.13
CA LYS A 55 -8.26 -12.59 -9.83
C LYS A 55 -9.40 -11.63 -9.45
N TYR A 56 -10.49 -11.61 -10.20
CA TYR A 56 -11.63 -10.76 -9.91
C TYR A 56 -12.33 -11.18 -8.62
N TYR A 57 -12.47 -12.50 -8.38
CA TYR A 57 -13.01 -13.02 -7.13
C TYR A 57 -12.16 -12.59 -5.92
N PHE A 58 -10.83 -12.73 -6.00
CA PHE A 58 -9.94 -12.29 -4.92
C PHE A 58 -9.95 -10.77 -4.75
N ALA A 59 -9.99 -10.00 -5.84
CA ALA A 59 -10.12 -8.55 -5.78
C ALA A 59 -11.44 -8.12 -5.13
N HIS A 60 -12.55 -8.78 -5.43
CA HIS A 60 -13.83 -8.59 -4.75
C HIS A 60 -13.72 -8.83 -3.24
N GLU A 61 -13.13 -9.96 -2.82
CA GLU A 61 -12.96 -10.28 -1.39
C GLU A 61 -12.06 -9.25 -0.68
N VAL A 62 -10.95 -8.81 -1.29
CA VAL A 62 -10.09 -7.75 -0.75
C VAL A 62 -10.87 -6.44 -0.58
N ALA A 63 -11.64 -6.04 -1.59
CA ALA A 63 -12.43 -4.81 -1.55
C ALA A 63 -13.49 -4.85 -0.44
N LYS A 64 -14.17 -6.00 -0.23
CA LYS A 64 -15.10 -6.22 0.88
C LYS A 64 -14.43 -6.06 2.24
N ILE A 65 -13.31 -6.75 2.47
CA ILE A 65 -12.57 -6.71 3.74
C ILE A 65 -12.08 -5.28 4.00
N THR A 66 -11.63 -4.57 2.96
CA THR A 66 -11.15 -3.19 3.08
C THR A 66 -12.28 -2.19 3.34
N GLY A 67 -13.53 -2.54 3.04
CA GLY A 67 -14.69 -1.67 3.26
C GLY A 67 -14.93 -0.70 2.10
N SER A 68 -14.74 -1.12 0.84
CA SER A 68 -15.04 -0.34 -0.36
C SER A 68 -16.14 -1.03 -1.19
N PRO A 69 -17.42 -0.74 -0.90
CA PRO A 69 -18.53 -1.48 -1.51
C PRO A 69 -18.63 -1.27 -3.02
N ARG A 70 -18.35 -0.07 -3.53
CA ARG A 70 -18.37 0.20 -4.98
C ARG A 70 -17.29 -0.60 -5.72
N LEU A 71 -16.11 -0.70 -5.15
CA LEU A 71 -15.02 -1.49 -5.73
C LEU A 71 -15.33 -3.01 -5.65
N ALA A 72 -15.91 -3.46 -4.55
CA ALA A 72 -16.34 -4.85 -4.40
C ALA A 72 -17.38 -5.24 -5.46
N GLU A 73 -18.40 -4.41 -5.64
CA GLU A 73 -19.43 -4.63 -6.67
C GLU A 73 -18.82 -4.60 -8.09
N PHE A 74 -17.92 -3.65 -8.38
CA PHE A 74 -17.22 -3.58 -9.65
C PHE A 74 -16.51 -4.88 -10.00
N TYR A 75 -15.73 -5.43 -9.07
CA TYR A 75 -15.02 -6.69 -9.32
C TYR A 75 -15.97 -7.88 -9.44
N LEU A 76 -17.06 -7.91 -8.66
CA LEU A 76 -18.08 -8.96 -8.76
C LEU A 76 -18.71 -9.02 -10.15
N GLN A 77 -18.97 -7.86 -10.76
CA GLN A 77 -19.54 -7.76 -12.11
C GLN A 77 -18.60 -8.22 -13.24
N LEU A 78 -17.30 -8.32 -12.96
CA LEU A 78 -16.30 -8.76 -13.94
C LEU A 78 -16.07 -10.28 -13.92
N ILE A 79 -16.68 -11.01 -12.98
CA ILE A 79 -16.56 -12.46 -12.86
C ILE A 79 -17.54 -13.11 -13.82
N ASP A 80 -17.04 -13.87 -14.80
CA ASP A 80 -17.88 -14.66 -15.69
C ASP A 80 -18.34 -15.96 -14.98
N SER A 81 -17.48 -16.58 -14.17
CA SER A 81 -17.77 -17.80 -13.41
C SER A 81 -17.17 -17.71 -12.01
N ILE A 82 -18.04 -17.62 -10.99
CA ILE A 82 -17.60 -17.64 -9.59
C ILE A 82 -16.93 -19.01 -9.30
N PRO A 83 -15.73 -19.03 -8.68
CA PRO A 83 -15.11 -20.31 -8.30
C PRO A 83 -16.02 -21.17 -7.44
N ASP A 84 -16.04 -22.48 -7.72
CA ASP A 84 -16.84 -23.43 -6.97
C ASP A 84 -16.46 -23.46 -5.48
N GLU A 85 -17.44 -23.54 -4.60
CA GLU A 85 -17.22 -23.77 -3.17
C GLU A 85 -17.53 -25.24 -2.80
N PRO A 86 -16.68 -25.92 -2.02
CA PRO A 86 -15.45 -25.40 -1.43
C PRO A 86 -14.34 -25.19 -2.47
N LEU A 87 -13.54 -24.12 -2.27
CA LEU A 87 -12.39 -23.84 -3.12
C LEU A 87 -11.42 -25.04 -3.14
N THR A 88 -10.76 -25.25 -4.27
CA THR A 88 -9.62 -26.18 -4.34
C THR A 88 -8.55 -25.82 -3.33
N GLN A 89 -7.75 -26.80 -2.87
CA GLN A 89 -6.75 -26.55 -1.82
C GLN A 89 -5.78 -25.40 -2.16
N PRO A 90 -5.22 -25.28 -3.38
CA PRO A 90 -4.37 -24.13 -3.73
C PRO A 90 -5.09 -22.78 -3.59
N LEU A 91 -6.34 -22.67 -4.00
CA LEU A 91 -7.11 -21.43 -3.91
C LEU A 91 -7.56 -21.13 -2.48
N SER A 92 -7.87 -22.16 -1.69
CA SER A 92 -8.20 -22.00 -0.26
C SER A 92 -7.00 -21.44 0.51
N THR A 93 -5.80 -21.97 0.28
CA THR A 93 -4.55 -21.45 0.88
C THR A 93 -4.28 -20.01 0.46
N ALA A 94 -4.50 -19.68 -0.81
CA ALA A 94 -4.37 -18.30 -1.30
C ALA A 94 -5.42 -17.36 -0.69
N LYS A 95 -6.64 -17.83 -0.44
CA LYS A 95 -7.68 -17.06 0.24
C LYS A 95 -7.31 -16.77 1.71
N GLU A 96 -6.71 -17.72 2.42
CA GLU A 96 -6.19 -17.51 3.77
C GLU A 96 -5.09 -16.43 3.78
N TYR A 97 -4.10 -16.55 2.88
CA TYR A 97 -3.06 -15.53 2.71
C TYR A 97 -3.66 -14.14 2.40
N LEU A 98 -4.65 -14.08 1.48
CA LEU A 98 -5.37 -12.85 1.15
C LEU A 98 -6.04 -12.22 2.38
N GLN A 99 -6.75 -13.03 3.18
CA GLN A 99 -7.47 -12.54 4.36
C GLN A 99 -6.52 -11.93 5.38
N ILE A 100 -5.45 -12.64 5.73
CA ILE A 100 -4.44 -12.16 6.70
C ILE A 100 -3.76 -10.90 6.18
N LEU A 101 -3.27 -10.93 4.93
CA LEU A 101 -2.57 -9.79 4.32
C LEU A 101 -3.46 -8.55 4.21
N THR A 102 -4.73 -8.72 3.91
CA THR A 102 -5.66 -7.59 3.78
C THR A 102 -6.03 -7.02 5.13
N GLN A 103 -6.46 -7.87 6.07
CA GLN A 103 -7.06 -7.46 7.35
C GLN A 103 -6.00 -7.05 8.38
N SER A 104 -4.91 -7.81 8.46
CA SER A 104 -3.88 -7.65 9.49
C SER A 104 -2.48 -7.93 8.92
N PRO A 105 -1.94 -7.03 8.09
CA PRO A 105 -0.71 -7.29 7.34
C PRO A 105 0.50 -7.58 8.25
N LYS A 106 0.50 -7.06 9.48
CA LYS A 106 1.54 -7.35 10.49
C LYS A 106 1.55 -8.82 10.96
N ASP A 107 0.46 -9.55 10.74
CA ASP A 107 0.34 -10.97 11.12
C ASP A 107 0.74 -11.90 9.97
N THR A 108 1.19 -11.37 8.84
CA THR A 108 1.83 -12.16 7.79
C THR A 108 3.17 -12.71 8.26
N HIS A 109 3.48 -13.94 7.86
CA HIS A 109 4.69 -14.66 8.26
C HIS A 109 5.08 -15.68 7.18
N TYR A 110 6.34 -16.11 7.23
CA TYR A 110 6.91 -17.01 6.21
C TYR A 110 6.09 -18.27 5.94
N GLN A 111 5.48 -18.88 6.97
CA GLN A 111 4.72 -20.11 6.81
C GLN A 111 3.55 -19.97 5.83
N LEU A 112 2.99 -18.76 5.66
CA LEU A 112 1.97 -18.50 4.63
C LEU A 112 2.55 -18.65 3.21
N ILE A 113 3.78 -18.18 3.00
CA ILE A 113 4.49 -18.36 1.72
C ILE A 113 4.85 -19.83 1.51
N ALA A 114 5.34 -20.50 2.54
CA ALA A 114 5.65 -21.92 2.48
C ALA A 114 4.42 -22.77 2.11
N ALA A 115 3.27 -22.50 2.74
CA ALA A 115 2.02 -23.17 2.44
C ALA A 115 1.57 -22.97 0.98
N LEU A 116 1.71 -21.77 0.43
CA LEU A 116 1.45 -21.52 -0.99
C LEU A 116 2.38 -22.37 -1.87
N THR A 117 3.67 -22.39 -1.57
CA THR A 117 4.66 -23.18 -2.33
C THR A 117 4.34 -24.67 -2.26
N GLU A 118 3.96 -25.20 -1.10
CA GLU A 118 3.54 -26.61 -0.92
C GLU A 118 2.29 -26.97 -1.73
N GLN A 119 1.44 -25.99 -2.01
CA GLN A 119 0.26 -26.13 -2.88
C GLN A 119 0.57 -25.89 -4.37
N GLY A 120 1.84 -25.80 -4.75
CA GLY A 120 2.29 -25.70 -6.15
C GLY A 120 2.35 -24.28 -6.72
N TRP A 121 2.18 -23.24 -5.90
CA TRP A 121 2.35 -21.87 -6.35
C TRP A 121 3.82 -21.59 -6.68
N GLN A 122 4.07 -21.07 -7.88
CA GLN A 122 5.41 -20.64 -8.28
C GLN A 122 5.71 -19.25 -7.69
N GLU A 123 6.99 -18.92 -7.52
CA GLU A 123 7.44 -17.64 -6.96
C GLU A 123 6.81 -16.44 -7.70
N SER A 124 6.78 -16.47 -9.03
CA SER A 124 6.15 -15.41 -9.84
C SER A 124 4.65 -15.28 -9.59
N ASP A 125 3.92 -16.38 -9.36
CA ASP A 125 2.49 -16.36 -9.07
C ASP A 125 2.20 -15.86 -7.65
N ILE A 126 3.06 -16.20 -6.68
CA ILE A 126 2.98 -15.66 -5.30
C ILE A 126 3.19 -14.14 -5.32
N ILE A 127 4.18 -13.65 -6.08
CA ILE A 127 4.40 -12.21 -6.24
C ILE A 127 3.22 -11.54 -6.95
N LEU A 128 2.63 -12.16 -7.99
CA LEU A 128 1.45 -11.65 -8.66
C LEU A 128 0.24 -11.59 -7.72
N LEU A 129 0.03 -12.62 -6.91
CA LEU A 129 -1.02 -12.67 -5.88
C LEU A 129 -0.83 -11.56 -4.84
N ALA A 130 0.39 -11.38 -4.33
CA ALA A 130 0.72 -10.31 -3.40
C ALA A 130 0.47 -8.92 -4.02
N GLN A 131 0.87 -8.70 -5.28
CA GLN A 131 0.62 -7.46 -6.01
C GLN A 131 -0.89 -7.22 -6.21
N LEU A 132 -1.66 -8.22 -6.60
CA LEU A 132 -3.12 -8.13 -6.74
C LEU A 132 -3.77 -7.67 -5.43
N ILE A 133 -3.51 -8.39 -4.34
CA ILE A 133 -4.13 -8.11 -3.03
C ILE A 133 -3.78 -6.69 -2.58
N THR A 134 -2.51 -6.36 -2.63
CA THR A 134 -2.02 -5.08 -2.09
C THR A 134 -2.40 -3.89 -2.97
N TYR A 135 -2.44 -4.07 -4.29
CA TYR A 135 -2.96 -3.07 -5.23
C TYR A 135 -4.45 -2.78 -4.99
N VAL A 136 -5.28 -3.81 -4.77
CA VAL A 136 -6.72 -3.59 -4.49
C VAL A 136 -6.92 -2.86 -3.16
N THR A 137 -6.07 -3.09 -2.14
CA THR A 137 -6.14 -2.27 -0.90
C THR A 137 -5.77 -0.81 -1.14
N TYR A 138 -4.87 -0.52 -2.08
CA TYR A 138 -4.55 0.84 -2.55
C TYR A 138 -5.74 1.45 -3.29
N GLN A 139 -6.30 0.73 -4.27
CA GLN A 139 -7.46 1.18 -5.04
C GLN A 139 -8.64 1.54 -4.12
N ALA A 140 -8.97 0.67 -3.17
CA ALA A 140 -10.06 0.89 -2.23
C ALA A 140 -9.89 2.20 -1.46
N ARG A 141 -8.70 2.47 -0.92
CA ARG A 141 -8.41 3.69 -0.17
C ARG A 141 -8.39 4.95 -1.04
N LEU A 142 -7.89 4.83 -2.26
CA LEU A 142 -7.92 5.93 -3.22
C LEU A 142 -9.36 6.30 -3.60
N ILE A 143 -10.20 5.30 -3.90
CA ILE A 143 -11.61 5.49 -4.24
C ILE A 143 -12.35 6.11 -3.06
N GLU A 144 -12.28 5.52 -1.86
CA GLU A 144 -13.00 6.02 -0.71
C GLU A 144 -12.52 7.42 -0.30
N GLY A 145 -11.20 7.68 -0.37
CA GLY A 145 -10.64 9.02 -0.15
C GLY A 145 -11.19 10.05 -1.14
N ILE A 146 -11.27 9.75 -2.43
CA ILE A 146 -11.84 10.64 -3.45
C ILE A 146 -13.35 10.85 -3.22
N LEU A 147 -14.08 9.80 -2.85
CA LEU A 147 -15.50 9.91 -2.52
C LEU A 147 -15.74 10.80 -1.30
N LEU A 148 -14.83 10.80 -0.31
CA LEU A 148 -14.88 11.73 0.81
C LEU A 148 -14.61 13.18 0.38
N LEU A 149 -13.71 13.41 -0.59
CA LEU A 149 -13.44 14.75 -1.14
C LEU A 149 -14.63 15.32 -1.92
N THR A 150 -15.48 14.47 -2.47
CA THR A 150 -16.65 14.85 -3.27
C THR A 150 -17.98 14.76 -2.51
N ASP A 151 -17.96 14.56 -1.20
CA ASP A 151 -19.15 14.32 -0.35
C ASP A 151 -20.06 13.16 -0.85
N ASN A 152 -19.49 12.20 -1.60
CA ASN A 152 -20.20 11.05 -2.17
C ASN A 152 -19.89 9.71 -1.46
N SER A 153 -19.20 9.76 -0.32
CA SER A 153 -18.85 8.56 0.44
C SER A 153 -20.09 7.97 1.12
N SER A 154 -20.21 6.65 1.05
CA SER A 154 -21.19 5.87 1.78
C SER A 154 -20.65 5.31 3.11
N LEU A 155 -19.41 5.64 3.47
CA LEU A 155 -18.82 5.21 4.71
C LEU A 155 -19.57 5.79 5.90
N THR A 156 -20.00 4.91 6.80
CA THR A 156 -20.63 5.30 8.06
C THR A 156 -19.56 5.58 9.12
N SER A 157 -19.70 6.69 9.84
CA SER A 157 -18.78 7.05 10.91
C SER A 157 -18.76 5.98 12.01
N ASN A 158 -17.63 5.30 12.18
CA ASN A 158 -17.34 4.60 13.42
C ASN A 158 -16.60 5.56 14.36
N SER A 159 -17.09 5.72 15.57
CA SER A 159 -16.55 6.66 16.56
C SER A 159 -15.24 6.20 17.21
N SER A 160 -14.68 5.05 16.84
CA SER A 160 -13.44 4.52 17.40
C SER A 160 -12.23 5.17 16.74
N LYS A 161 -11.38 5.81 17.54
CA LYS A 161 -10.10 6.33 17.05
C LYS A 161 -9.16 5.18 16.70
N VAL A 162 -8.44 5.34 15.58
CA VAL A 162 -7.44 4.37 15.13
C VAL A 162 -6.20 4.47 16.02
N VAL A 163 -5.70 3.33 16.44
CA VAL A 163 -4.56 3.21 17.36
C VAL A 163 -3.30 2.74 16.61
N ALA A 164 -2.15 2.98 17.22
CA ALA A 164 -0.87 2.47 16.75
C ALA A 164 -0.89 0.94 16.68
N GLY A 165 -0.53 0.40 15.52
CA GLY A 165 -0.46 -1.03 15.27
C GLY A 165 0.73 -1.70 15.96
N LYS A 166 0.58 -2.99 16.24
CA LYS A 166 1.70 -3.88 16.53
C LYS A 166 2.55 -4.08 15.31
N TRP A 167 3.78 -4.50 15.47
CA TRP A 167 4.55 -5.17 14.41
C TRP A 167 4.80 -6.63 14.81
N ASN A 168 5.03 -7.49 13.81
CA ASN A 168 5.42 -8.86 14.08
C ASN A 168 6.86 -8.83 14.62
N HIS A 169 7.04 -9.21 15.89
CA HIS A 169 8.32 -9.13 16.58
C HIS A 169 8.82 -10.53 16.88
N GLN A 170 9.89 -10.90 16.23
CA GLN A 170 10.74 -12.03 16.58
C GLN A 170 12.12 -11.48 16.94
N LEU A 171 12.88 -12.15 17.81
CA LEU A 171 14.22 -11.69 18.18
C LEU A 171 15.22 -11.76 17.01
N LEU A 172 15.05 -12.75 16.17
CA LEU A 172 15.89 -12.99 15.00
C LEU A 172 15.03 -13.20 13.75
N THR A 173 15.51 -12.72 12.62
CA THR A 173 14.97 -13.05 11.32
C THR A 173 15.28 -14.49 10.94
N ARG A 174 14.72 -14.97 9.83
CA ARG A 174 14.99 -16.33 9.31
C ARG A 174 16.46 -16.55 8.96
N LYS A 175 17.17 -15.51 8.50
CA LYS A 175 18.61 -15.59 8.19
C LYS A 175 19.48 -15.39 9.43
N GLY A 176 18.88 -15.23 10.63
CA GLY A 176 19.58 -15.07 11.91
C GLY A 176 20.06 -13.66 12.20
N ASN A 177 19.59 -12.66 11.49
CA ASN A 177 19.87 -11.25 11.80
C ASN A 177 18.97 -10.76 12.95
N SER A 178 19.45 -9.77 13.73
CA SER A 178 18.65 -9.16 14.79
C SER A 178 17.43 -8.41 14.22
N SER A 179 16.25 -8.70 14.73
CA SER A 179 15.04 -7.96 14.35
C SER A 179 14.94 -6.65 15.11
N PRO A 180 14.38 -5.57 14.51
CA PRO A 180 14.19 -4.30 15.20
C PRO A 180 13.19 -4.44 16.34
N THR A 181 13.52 -3.82 17.49
CA THR A 181 12.76 -3.92 18.74
C THR A 181 11.79 -2.74 18.96
N SER A 182 11.92 -1.69 18.16
CA SER A 182 11.08 -0.49 18.24
C SER A 182 11.00 0.21 16.89
N PHE A 183 9.96 1.03 16.72
CA PHE A 183 9.91 1.96 15.58
C PHE A 183 11.01 3.03 15.75
N THR A 184 11.81 3.24 14.70
CA THR A 184 13.01 4.09 14.73
C THR A 184 13.15 4.89 13.44
N GLN A 185 14.02 5.89 13.45
CA GLN A 185 14.51 6.56 12.24
C GLN A 185 15.84 5.97 11.74
N ASP A 186 16.37 4.95 12.41
CA ASP A 186 17.62 4.30 12.01
C ASP A 186 17.46 3.58 10.66
N ASN A 187 18.58 3.36 10.00
CA ASN A 187 18.58 2.59 8.78
C ASN A 187 18.41 1.12 9.09
N LEU A 188 17.40 0.48 8.49
CA LEU A 188 17.13 -0.95 8.64
C LEU A 188 17.44 -1.67 7.33
N GLY A 189 17.90 -2.91 7.44
CA GLY A 189 17.92 -3.85 6.33
C GLY A 189 16.56 -4.53 6.17
N TRP A 190 16.38 -5.21 5.05
CA TRP A 190 15.22 -6.03 4.75
C TRP A 190 15.64 -7.27 3.98
N GLU A 191 15.11 -8.43 4.34
CA GLU A 191 15.41 -9.69 3.68
C GLU A 191 14.15 -10.39 3.20
N ALA A 192 14.23 -10.94 1.98
CA ALA A 192 13.13 -11.63 1.34
C ALA A 192 12.90 -13.04 1.88
N TRP A 193 11.63 -13.47 1.90
CA TRP A 193 11.21 -14.85 2.18
C TRP A 193 11.15 -15.74 0.93
N ILE A 194 11.08 -15.12 -0.24
CA ILE A 194 11.13 -15.76 -1.57
C ILE A 194 12.47 -15.39 -2.21
N SER A 195 13.01 -16.25 -3.04
CA SER A 195 14.27 -15.98 -3.73
C SER A 195 14.15 -14.78 -4.66
N ALA A 196 14.98 -13.77 -4.43
CA ALA A 196 15.10 -12.66 -5.37
C ALA A 196 15.74 -13.15 -6.69
N ARG A 197 15.36 -12.50 -7.81
CA ARG A 197 15.97 -12.76 -9.11
C ARG A 197 17.47 -12.42 -9.07
N ASP A 198 18.29 -13.26 -9.67
CA ASP A 198 19.70 -12.89 -9.90
C ASP A 198 19.75 -11.78 -10.97
N ALA A 199 20.38 -10.65 -10.62
CA ALA A 199 20.53 -9.52 -11.54
C ALA A 199 21.20 -9.90 -12.88
N LYS A 200 22.02 -10.97 -12.89
CA LYS A 200 22.69 -11.48 -14.10
C LYS A 200 21.75 -12.25 -15.03
N THR A 201 20.62 -12.73 -14.52
CA THR A 201 19.63 -13.52 -15.28
C THR A 201 18.46 -12.69 -15.79
N LEU A 202 18.44 -11.39 -15.49
CA LEU A 202 17.42 -10.47 -15.97
C LEU A 202 17.54 -10.29 -17.49
N SER A 203 16.39 -10.22 -18.17
CA SER A 203 16.37 -9.80 -19.59
C SER A 203 16.88 -8.37 -19.75
N VAL A 204 17.13 -7.95 -20.97
CA VAL A 204 17.56 -6.56 -21.27
C VAL A 204 16.51 -5.55 -20.77
N GLU A 205 15.24 -5.84 -21.00
CA GLU A 205 14.11 -5.01 -20.59
C GLU A 205 13.98 -4.94 -19.07
N GLU A 206 14.05 -6.07 -18.39
CA GLU A 206 14.02 -6.14 -16.90
C GLU A 206 15.20 -5.36 -16.29
N ALA A 207 16.40 -5.54 -16.83
CA ALA A 207 17.59 -4.82 -16.38
C ALA A 207 17.47 -3.30 -16.63
N GLN A 208 16.81 -2.88 -17.71
CA GLN A 208 16.53 -1.46 -17.98
C GLN A 208 15.58 -0.87 -16.91
N VAL A 209 14.53 -1.60 -16.51
CA VAL A 209 13.62 -1.18 -15.42
C VAL A 209 14.41 -0.97 -14.14
N MET A 210 15.27 -1.92 -13.76
CA MET A 210 16.08 -1.81 -12.55
C MET A 210 17.04 -0.61 -12.59
N LYS A 211 17.70 -0.38 -13.73
CA LYS A 211 18.61 0.76 -13.96
C LYS A 211 17.88 2.10 -13.91
N LYS A 212 16.68 2.19 -14.52
CA LYS A 212 15.83 3.40 -14.51
C LYS A 212 15.56 3.92 -13.09
N PHE A 213 15.49 3.03 -12.11
CA PHE A 213 15.23 3.38 -10.72
C PHE A 213 16.47 3.32 -9.82
N GLY A 214 17.64 2.92 -10.33
CA GLY A 214 18.87 2.82 -9.57
C GLY A 214 18.87 1.69 -8.53
N GLN A 215 18.18 0.58 -8.79
CA GLN A 215 17.86 -0.47 -7.80
C GLN A 215 18.43 -1.85 -8.15
N LEU A 216 19.53 -1.91 -8.92
CA LEU A 216 20.13 -3.19 -9.37
C LEU A 216 20.61 -4.10 -8.22
N ASN A 217 20.88 -3.53 -7.05
CA ASN A 217 21.38 -4.26 -5.88
C ASN A 217 20.33 -4.36 -4.75
N SER A 218 19.10 -3.93 -4.98
CA SER A 218 18.04 -4.01 -3.97
C SER A 218 17.38 -5.38 -3.99
N GLU A 219 17.50 -6.14 -2.90
CA GLU A 219 16.85 -7.47 -2.77
C GLU A 219 15.33 -7.34 -2.99
N TYR A 220 14.71 -6.29 -2.44
CA TYR A 220 13.27 -6.03 -2.64
C TYR A 220 12.89 -5.79 -4.10
N PHE A 221 13.66 -5.00 -4.85
CA PHE A 221 13.41 -4.77 -6.27
C PHE A 221 13.66 -6.03 -7.11
N LEU A 222 14.73 -6.76 -6.82
CA LEU A 222 15.04 -8.03 -7.48
C LEU A 222 13.96 -9.09 -7.19
N LEU A 223 13.40 -9.09 -5.99
CA LEU A 223 12.25 -9.93 -5.67
C LEU A 223 11.02 -9.55 -6.52
N LEU A 224 10.66 -8.28 -6.56
CA LEU A 224 9.50 -7.82 -7.33
C LEU A 224 9.72 -7.92 -8.86
N ALA A 225 10.96 -8.08 -9.33
CA ALA A 225 11.29 -8.30 -10.74
C ALA A 225 10.76 -9.64 -11.29
N HIS A 226 10.25 -10.57 -10.46
CA HIS A 226 9.41 -11.67 -10.92
C HIS A 226 8.16 -11.18 -11.68
N GLN A 227 7.76 -9.94 -11.46
CA GLN A 227 6.68 -9.21 -12.15
C GLN A 227 7.18 -7.81 -12.57
N SER A 228 8.19 -7.77 -13.44
CA SER A 228 8.97 -6.57 -13.79
C SER A 228 8.10 -5.42 -14.32
N LYS A 229 7.06 -5.71 -15.12
CA LYS A 229 6.14 -4.69 -15.63
C LYS A 229 5.33 -4.06 -14.49
N ILE A 230 4.81 -4.84 -13.56
CA ILE A 230 4.06 -4.33 -12.41
C ILE A 230 5.00 -3.53 -11.49
N LEU A 231 6.23 -4.00 -11.28
CA LEU A 231 7.26 -3.28 -10.52
C LEU A 231 7.54 -1.90 -11.12
N GLU A 232 7.72 -1.82 -12.45
CA GLU A 232 7.94 -0.55 -13.14
C GLU A 232 6.80 0.43 -12.88
N LEU A 233 5.58 0.01 -13.16
CA LEU A 233 4.38 0.84 -13.06
C LEU A 233 4.11 1.28 -11.61
N ARG A 234 4.24 0.36 -10.63
CA ARG A 234 4.16 0.68 -9.20
C ARG A 234 5.18 1.73 -8.79
N THR A 235 6.41 1.63 -9.28
CA THR A 235 7.47 2.59 -8.97
C THR A 235 7.20 3.95 -9.61
N LEU A 236 6.54 3.99 -10.77
CA LEU A 236 6.07 5.23 -11.38
C LEU A 236 4.91 5.85 -10.57
N VAL A 237 3.98 5.03 -10.03
CA VAL A 237 2.96 5.54 -9.09
C VAL A 237 3.64 6.19 -7.87
N ASP A 238 4.61 5.53 -7.24
CA ASP A 238 5.40 6.09 -6.13
C ASP A 238 6.01 7.45 -6.49
N ARG A 239 6.66 7.53 -7.66
CA ARG A 239 7.25 8.78 -8.13
C ARG A 239 6.21 9.87 -8.37
N GLY A 240 5.06 9.51 -8.96
CA GLY A 240 3.96 10.44 -9.20
C GLY A 240 3.31 10.97 -7.92
N VAL A 241 3.35 10.20 -6.84
CA VAL A 241 2.85 10.62 -5.51
C VAL A 241 3.89 11.43 -4.75
N PHE A 242 5.16 10.98 -4.71
CA PHE A 242 6.15 11.54 -3.80
C PHE A 242 7.14 12.51 -4.44
N TYR A 243 7.38 12.47 -5.75
CA TYR A 243 8.39 13.28 -6.43
C TYR A 243 7.77 14.33 -7.36
N THR A 244 6.67 14.92 -6.92
CA THR A 244 5.98 16.02 -7.60
C THR A 244 6.27 17.35 -6.93
N SER A 245 6.14 18.44 -7.67
CA SER A 245 6.13 19.81 -7.16
C SER A 245 4.71 20.22 -6.78
N GLU A 246 4.60 21.29 -6.01
CA GLU A 246 3.32 21.87 -5.52
C GLU A 246 2.46 20.91 -4.69
N GLY A 247 1.28 21.34 -4.26
CA GLY A 247 0.39 20.58 -3.40
C GLY A 247 0.94 20.37 -2.00
N LEU A 248 0.63 19.24 -1.39
CA LEU A 248 1.03 18.95 -0.02
C LEU A 248 2.57 18.95 0.13
N PRO A 249 3.16 19.65 1.10
CA PRO A 249 4.59 19.62 1.34
C PRO A 249 5.18 18.22 1.41
N ARG A 250 6.35 18.02 0.82
CA ARG A 250 6.97 16.69 0.74
C ARG A 250 7.10 16.01 2.09
N TRP A 251 7.48 16.75 3.13
CA TRP A 251 7.62 16.18 4.47
C TRP A 251 6.28 15.67 5.05
N GLU A 252 5.16 16.33 4.74
CA GLU A 252 3.82 15.88 5.18
C GLU A 252 3.39 14.61 4.44
N ARG A 253 3.73 14.45 3.15
CA ARG A 253 3.51 13.19 2.42
C ARG A 253 4.34 12.05 3.02
N GLU A 254 5.61 12.30 3.36
CA GLU A 254 6.47 11.32 4.02
C GLU A 254 5.98 11.00 5.43
N PHE A 255 5.49 12.02 6.16
CA PHE A 255 4.87 11.84 7.47
C PHE A 255 3.59 10.98 7.38
N ALA A 256 2.72 11.24 6.41
CA ALA A 256 1.53 10.43 6.14
C ALA A 256 1.90 8.96 5.85
N ALA A 257 2.96 8.74 5.08
CA ALA A 257 3.51 7.41 4.84
C ALA A 257 3.98 6.72 6.14
N ALA A 258 4.63 7.48 7.05
CA ALA A 258 5.05 6.96 8.35
C ALA A 258 3.85 6.65 9.27
N VAL A 259 2.81 7.50 9.29
CA VAL A 259 1.54 7.24 10.02
C VAL A 259 0.89 5.95 9.51
N THR A 260 0.72 5.81 8.19
CA THR A 260 0.16 4.59 7.58
C THR A 260 0.97 3.35 7.95
N SER A 261 2.31 3.47 7.95
CA SER A 261 3.20 2.38 8.32
C SER A 261 3.09 2.01 9.80
N LYS A 262 2.86 3.00 10.67
CA LYS A 262 2.62 2.79 12.10
C LYS A 262 1.28 2.09 12.35
N VAL A 263 0.22 2.41 11.60
CA VAL A 263 -1.08 1.73 11.66
C VAL A 263 -0.94 0.27 11.21
N ASN A 264 -0.27 0.04 10.08
CA ASN A 264 -0.12 -1.30 9.48
C ASN A 264 0.95 -2.16 10.17
N GLY A 265 1.74 -1.61 11.09
CA GLY A 265 2.82 -2.32 11.78
C GLY A 265 4.07 -2.56 10.91
N CYS A 266 4.28 -1.79 9.82
CA CYS A 266 5.45 -1.92 8.95
C CYS A 266 6.61 -1.07 9.46
N ILE A 267 7.44 -1.66 10.33
CA ILE A 267 8.55 -0.95 10.97
C ILE A 267 9.62 -0.49 9.98
N TYR A 268 9.90 -1.26 8.92
CA TYR A 268 10.84 -0.87 7.87
C TYR A 268 10.39 0.40 7.14
N CYS A 269 9.14 0.41 6.63
CA CYS A 269 8.62 1.59 5.93
C CYS A 269 8.52 2.80 6.86
N ALA A 270 8.09 2.59 8.12
CA ALA A 270 8.04 3.66 9.12
C ALA A 270 9.42 4.31 9.30
N SER A 271 10.50 3.52 9.42
CA SER A 271 11.86 4.05 9.60
C SER A 271 12.30 4.90 8.41
N VAL A 272 12.09 4.41 7.18
CA VAL A 272 12.47 5.12 5.96
C VAL A 272 11.74 6.45 5.82
N HIS A 273 10.41 6.45 6.01
CA HIS A 273 9.58 7.63 5.73
C HIS A 273 9.59 8.63 6.89
N ALA A 274 9.73 8.18 8.13
CA ALA A 274 10.01 9.05 9.27
C ALA A 274 11.34 9.80 9.12
N ARG A 275 12.40 9.09 8.72
CA ARG A 275 13.71 9.70 8.45
C ARG A 275 13.63 10.75 7.32
N LYS A 276 12.92 10.43 6.21
CA LYS A 276 12.71 11.38 5.11
C LYS A 276 11.90 12.60 5.56
N ALA A 277 10.80 12.40 6.31
CA ALA A 277 10.02 13.51 6.86
C ALA A 277 10.91 14.45 7.68
N SER A 278 11.73 13.92 8.59
CA SER A 278 12.70 14.69 9.38
C SER A 278 13.81 15.35 8.55
N GLN A 279 14.19 14.76 7.40
CA GLN A 279 15.17 15.36 6.50
C GLN A 279 14.62 16.56 5.72
N TYR A 280 13.33 16.48 5.31
CA TYR A 280 12.68 17.57 4.56
C TYR A 280 12.16 18.69 5.46
N ALA A 281 11.89 18.41 6.75
CA ALA A 281 11.47 19.39 7.75
C ALA A 281 12.17 19.12 9.08
N LYS A 282 13.40 19.64 9.21
CA LYS A 282 14.26 19.37 10.37
C LYS A 282 13.65 19.84 11.69
N GLU A 283 12.92 20.94 11.65
CA GLU A 283 12.16 21.53 12.77
C GLU A 283 11.01 20.64 13.24
N ARG A 284 10.55 19.71 12.41
CA ARG A 284 9.48 18.76 12.72
C ARG A 284 9.97 17.40 13.23
N ARG A 285 11.30 17.24 13.38
CA ARG A 285 11.86 15.96 13.83
C ARG A 285 11.26 15.46 15.13
N THR A 286 11.01 16.36 16.08
CA THR A 286 10.40 16.01 17.39
C THR A 286 8.99 15.43 17.22
N ASP A 287 8.20 15.96 16.25
CA ASP A 287 6.87 15.42 15.99
C ASP A 287 6.95 14.03 15.33
N VAL A 288 7.92 13.83 14.45
CA VAL A 288 8.17 12.51 13.85
C VAL A 288 8.62 11.50 14.91
N ASP A 289 9.51 11.87 15.83
CA ASP A 289 9.94 11.01 16.93
C ASP A 289 8.76 10.67 17.87
N LYS A 290 7.88 11.64 18.14
CA LYS A 290 6.65 11.44 18.92
C LYS A 290 5.70 10.42 18.24
N LEU A 291 5.53 10.50 16.91
CA LEU A 291 4.76 9.51 16.15
C LEU A 291 5.33 8.11 16.34
N LEU A 292 6.63 7.94 16.17
CA LEU A 292 7.30 6.63 16.30
C LEU A 292 7.22 6.09 17.72
N ALA A 293 7.36 6.96 18.73
CA ALA A 293 7.28 6.60 20.15
C ALA A 293 5.87 6.25 20.64
N THR A 294 4.81 6.55 19.85
CA THR A 294 3.43 6.20 20.22
C THR A 294 3.34 4.69 20.52
N ALA A 295 2.94 4.35 21.73
CA ALA A 295 2.83 2.97 22.17
C ALA A 295 1.76 2.20 21.37
N THR A 296 1.98 0.92 21.13
CA THR A 296 0.97 0.04 20.52
C THR A 296 -0.35 0.12 21.29
N GLY A 297 -1.45 0.29 20.58
CA GLY A 297 -2.78 0.44 21.16
C GLY A 297 -3.13 1.85 21.64
N SER A 298 -2.18 2.80 21.58
CA SER A 298 -2.45 4.22 21.88
C SER A 298 -2.87 4.99 20.63
N ILE A 299 -3.62 6.07 20.83
CA ILE A 299 -4.11 6.93 19.75
C ILE A 299 -2.94 7.66 19.09
N LEU A 300 -2.87 7.61 17.74
CA LEU A 300 -1.79 8.21 16.98
C LEU A 300 -1.85 9.74 16.89
N ALA A 301 -3.04 10.30 16.97
CA ALA A 301 -3.28 11.74 16.76
C ALA A 301 -3.22 12.55 18.07
N GLU A 302 -2.42 12.14 19.07
CA GLU A 302 -2.29 12.88 20.34
C GLU A 302 -1.01 13.72 20.37
N GLY A 303 -1.14 14.94 20.89
CA GLY A 303 0.00 15.81 21.22
C GLY A 303 0.69 16.48 20.03
N PHE A 304 0.03 16.59 18.87
CA PHE A 304 0.45 17.38 17.73
C PHE A 304 -0.23 18.76 17.70
N ASP A 305 0.27 19.66 16.85
CA ASP A 305 -0.47 20.87 16.50
C ASP A 305 -1.75 20.52 15.68
N ASP A 306 -2.68 21.47 15.56
CA ASP A 306 -3.98 21.21 14.95
C ASP A 306 -3.89 20.64 13.53
N ARG A 307 -2.92 21.15 12.71
CA ARG A 307 -2.73 20.67 11.34
C ARG A 307 -2.23 19.23 11.31
N LEU A 308 -1.20 18.94 12.08
CA LEU A 308 -0.60 17.61 12.10
C LEU A 308 -1.50 16.58 12.78
N LEU A 309 -2.28 17.01 13.80
CA LEU A 309 -3.32 16.21 14.43
C LEU A 309 -4.41 15.82 13.42
N ALA A 310 -4.93 16.78 12.63
CA ALA A 310 -5.95 16.51 11.62
C ALA A 310 -5.42 15.62 10.48
N ILE A 311 -4.19 15.85 10.03
CA ILE A 311 -3.51 14.98 9.04
C ILE A 311 -3.41 13.56 9.59
N THR A 312 -2.91 13.39 10.80
CA THR A 312 -2.72 12.06 11.44
C THR A 312 -4.05 11.33 11.59
N ASP A 313 -5.10 12.04 12.02
CA ASP A 313 -6.44 11.47 12.22
C ASP A 313 -7.03 10.93 10.90
N LEU A 314 -7.01 11.72 9.82
CA LEU A 314 -7.48 11.27 8.52
C LEU A 314 -6.64 10.10 7.99
N VAL A 315 -5.31 10.22 8.03
CA VAL A 315 -4.40 9.19 7.51
C VAL A 315 -4.56 7.88 8.26
N ALA A 316 -4.63 7.91 9.59
CA ALA A 316 -4.86 6.72 10.38
C ALA A 316 -6.20 6.06 10.05
N SER A 317 -7.28 6.86 9.97
CA SER A 317 -8.62 6.37 9.66
C SER A 317 -8.73 5.79 8.25
N LEU A 318 -8.08 6.40 7.26
CA LEU A 318 -8.03 5.89 5.88
C LEU A 318 -7.15 4.63 5.77
N SER A 319 -6.13 4.49 6.63
CA SER A 319 -5.26 3.30 6.68
C SER A 319 -5.90 2.09 7.34
N ALA A 320 -6.91 2.29 8.18
CA ALA A 320 -7.62 1.21 8.89
C ALA A 320 -8.23 0.18 7.93
N THR A 321 -8.46 -1.03 8.44
CA THR A 321 -9.21 -2.07 7.72
C THR A 321 -10.26 -2.66 8.66
N PRO A 322 -11.57 -2.51 8.34
CA PRO A 322 -12.09 -1.69 7.23
C PRO A 322 -11.78 -0.20 7.38
N ILE A 323 -11.88 0.55 6.27
CA ILE A 323 -11.66 2.00 6.23
C ILE A 323 -12.62 2.71 7.20
N GLN A 324 -12.10 3.66 7.99
CA GLN A 324 -12.85 4.40 9.01
C GLN A 324 -12.85 5.93 8.74
N ALA A 325 -12.25 6.38 7.65
CA ALA A 325 -12.19 7.80 7.29
C ALA A 325 -13.60 8.38 7.06
N THR A 326 -13.79 9.66 7.41
CA THR A 326 -15.09 10.31 7.39
C THR A 326 -15.03 11.70 6.75
N ALA A 327 -16.15 12.18 6.20
CA ALA A 327 -16.27 13.53 5.63
C ALA A 327 -15.94 14.67 6.63
N PRO A 328 -16.31 14.61 7.92
CA PRO A 328 -15.88 15.62 8.90
C PRO A 328 -14.36 15.80 9.00
N GLN A 329 -13.55 14.74 8.84
CA GLN A 329 -12.08 14.84 8.86
C GLN A 329 -11.58 15.66 7.66
N ILE A 330 -12.15 15.46 6.47
CA ILE A 330 -11.86 16.28 5.28
C ILE A 330 -12.22 17.74 5.53
N LYS A 331 -13.41 18.01 6.08
CA LYS A 331 -13.87 19.39 6.40
C LYS A 331 -12.96 20.08 7.41
N THR A 332 -12.44 19.35 8.39
CA THR A 332 -11.44 19.87 9.34
C THR A 332 -10.17 20.32 8.62
N LEU A 333 -9.64 19.48 7.71
CA LEU A 333 -8.43 19.83 6.94
C LEU A 333 -8.66 21.01 5.99
N GLN A 334 -9.85 21.09 5.36
CA GLN A 334 -10.23 22.25 4.55
C GLN A 334 -10.31 23.53 5.38
N ALA A 335 -10.88 23.46 6.59
CA ALA A 335 -10.94 24.60 7.52
C ALA A 335 -9.55 25.04 8.01
N LEU A 336 -8.57 24.14 8.03
CA LEU A 336 -7.15 24.40 8.30
C LEU A 336 -6.38 24.89 7.05
N GLY A 337 -7.08 25.10 5.93
CA GLY A 337 -6.56 25.74 4.72
C GLY A 337 -5.94 24.78 3.71
N LEU A 338 -6.13 23.48 3.81
CA LEU A 338 -5.66 22.56 2.78
C LEU A 338 -6.49 22.69 1.51
N SER A 339 -5.82 22.87 0.38
CA SER A 339 -6.42 22.87 -0.95
C SER A 339 -6.85 21.46 -1.38
N GLU A 340 -7.68 21.35 -2.42
CA GLU A 340 -8.08 20.06 -2.98
C GLU A 340 -6.87 19.25 -3.49
N LEU A 341 -5.83 19.90 -4.04
CA LEU A 341 -4.62 19.25 -4.47
C LEU A 341 -3.84 18.66 -3.28
N GLU A 342 -3.71 19.41 -2.18
CA GLU A 342 -3.06 18.92 -0.96
C GLU A 342 -3.83 17.75 -0.34
N LEU A 343 -5.15 17.81 -0.34
CA LEU A 343 -6.01 16.73 0.13
C LEU A 343 -5.90 15.48 -0.76
N LEU A 344 -5.84 15.64 -2.09
CA LEU A 344 -5.59 14.52 -3.01
C LEU A 344 -4.21 13.90 -2.75
N ASP A 345 -3.17 14.70 -2.58
CA ASP A 345 -1.82 14.22 -2.28
C ASP A 345 -1.78 13.42 -0.97
N LEU A 346 -2.53 13.87 0.05
CA LEU A 346 -2.65 13.19 1.33
C LEU A 346 -3.34 11.83 1.17
N VAL A 347 -4.44 11.78 0.42
CA VAL A 347 -5.16 10.54 0.10
C VAL A 347 -4.26 9.58 -0.69
N GLN A 348 -3.57 10.07 -1.74
CA GLN A 348 -2.67 9.25 -2.57
C GLN A 348 -1.50 8.70 -1.76
N SER A 349 -0.88 9.51 -0.90
CA SER A 349 0.24 9.08 -0.05
C SER A 349 -0.18 7.97 0.91
N THR A 350 -1.34 8.13 1.56
CA THR A 350 -1.92 7.15 2.48
C THR A 350 -2.28 5.84 1.75
N ALA A 351 -2.99 5.96 0.63
CA ALA A 351 -3.39 4.81 -0.16
C ALA A 351 -2.17 4.02 -0.67
N PHE A 352 -1.16 4.71 -1.22
CA PHE A 352 0.05 4.07 -1.73
C PHE A 352 0.82 3.33 -0.63
N PHE A 353 0.90 3.90 0.58
CA PHE A 353 1.58 3.22 1.68
C PHE A 353 0.79 2.03 2.25
N SER A 354 -0.51 1.96 2.04
CA SER A 354 -1.27 0.74 2.31
C SER A 354 -0.87 -0.42 1.38
N TRP A 355 -0.49 -0.12 0.13
CA TRP A 355 0.10 -1.08 -0.82
C TRP A 355 1.53 -1.45 -0.42
N ALA A 356 2.40 -0.44 -0.27
CA ALA A 356 3.81 -0.64 0.02
C ALA A 356 4.05 -1.43 1.32
N ASN A 357 3.35 -1.08 2.40
CA ASN A 357 3.47 -1.78 3.68
C ASN A 357 3.11 -3.25 3.57
N ARG A 358 2.00 -3.56 2.89
CA ARG A 358 1.53 -4.92 2.74
C ARG A 358 2.50 -5.78 1.93
N LEU A 359 3.10 -5.23 0.85
CA LEU A 359 4.15 -5.94 0.12
C LEU A 359 5.38 -6.22 0.98
N MET A 360 5.86 -5.21 1.74
CA MET A 360 7.01 -5.37 2.61
C MET A 360 6.78 -6.40 3.72
N LEU A 361 5.57 -6.42 4.30
CA LEU A 361 5.22 -7.32 5.40
C LEU A 361 4.93 -8.75 4.95
N SER A 362 4.48 -8.94 3.70
CA SER A 362 4.04 -10.24 3.20
C SER A 362 5.11 -11.04 2.46
N LEU A 363 6.22 -10.41 2.11
CA LEU A 363 7.26 -11.00 1.26
C LEU A 363 8.63 -11.07 1.92
N GLY A 364 8.77 -10.53 3.14
CA GLY A 364 10.04 -10.49 3.85
C GLY A 364 9.95 -9.80 5.21
N GLU A 365 11.08 -9.57 5.81
CA GLU A 365 11.19 -9.06 7.17
C GLU A 365 12.37 -8.10 7.34
N PRO A 366 12.24 -7.10 8.24
CA PRO A 366 13.31 -6.14 8.52
C PRO A 366 14.34 -6.71 9.48
N PHE A 367 15.57 -6.18 9.42
CA PHE A 367 16.63 -6.46 10.37
C PHE A 367 17.45 -5.21 10.71
N GLU A 368 18.10 -5.21 11.87
CA GLU A 368 19.02 -4.17 12.29
C GLU A 368 20.35 -4.28 11.55
N ILE A 369 20.80 -3.17 10.95
CA ILE A 369 22.11 -3.10 10.32
C ILE A 369 23.15 -2.87 11.42
N VAL A 370 24.01 -3.86 11.66
CA VAL A 370 25.14 -3.72 12.59
C VAL A 370 26.30 -3.07 11.84
N GLU A 371 26.65 -1.82 12.20
CA GLU A 371 27.83 -1.15 11.64
C GLU A 371 29.08 -2.01 11.94
N GLY A 372 29.78 -2.42 10.88
CA GLY A 372 31.05 -3.15 11.00
C GLY A 372 31.04 -4.64 10.62
N LYS A 373 29.95 -5.17 10.07
CA LYS A 373 29.93 -6.47 9.37
C LYS A 373 29.72 -6.23 7.86
N GLU A 374 30.80 -5.99 7.12
CA GLU A 374 30.91 -6.20 5.68
C GLU A 374 31.39 -7.63 5.38
#